data_7f5c70302903456a1e93fd5f945f2b01
#
_entry.id   7f5c70302903456a1e93fd5f945f2b01
#
_cell.length_a   1.000
_cell.length_b   1.000
_cell.length_c   1.000
_cell.angle_alpha   90.00
_cell.angle_beta   90.00
_cell.angle_gamma   90.00
#
_symmetry.space_group_name_H-M   'P 1'
#
loop_
_entity.id
_entity.type
_entity.pdbx_description
1 polymer ?
#
loop_
_entity_poly.entity_id
_entity_poly.type
_entity_poly.pdbx_seq_one_letter_code
_entity_poly.pdbx_strand_id
1 'polypeptide(L)'
;MKKSKSLQKQIMSTQVKWLFVFFINLLIISCNEKEHIENTNIDEQNLNNTELAYPNKSGEIKKGYYLGVPVTYEVIDDQYIIDGDIILPKNQVYSSMENVILQPGQKSSSKRSAGITYGKWPNNTVYYSIDPNLPSKHRATEAIQHWQNNTNLNFIERTNQPNYIYFYRGSGCSSSVGMQGGKQEISLADGCPTGAAIHEIGHAIGLFHEQSRTDRDNYVLIHEQNIIPNSKYNFYTYFDRGYRGQENTTFDFNSIMMYHPYSFSKNGNPTITKLNGELYQSQRDGLSNLDIQGINKMYPATGTDGETPTYTNGLWYTVQGLRVYRYHDLWWVKDNNGQWLQVVYRDNQWYYA
;
A
#
# COMPACT_ATOMS: atom_id res chain seq x y z
N MET A 1 52.70 -75.81 16.99
CA MET A 1 52.53 -74.45 16.46
C MET A 1 51.58 -74.24 15.23
N LYS A 2 51.06 -75.32 14.59
CA LYS A 2 50.14 -75.18 13.40
C LYS A 2 48.64 -75.12 13.74
N LYS A 3 48.20 -75.51 14.93
CA LYS A 3 46.77 -75.44 15.33
C LYS A 3 46.31 -74.05 15.82
N SER A 4 47.22 -73.19 16.30
CA SER A 4 46.91 -71.87 16.80
C SER A 4 46.58 -70.88 15.67
N LYS A 5 47.20 -71.00 14.47
CA LYS A 5 46.94 -70.06 13.36
C LYS A 5 45.62 -70.32 12.62
N SER A 6 45.04 -71.50 12.74
CA SER A 6 43.74 -71.81 12.12
C SER A 6 42.57 -71.27 12.88
N LEU A 7 42.68 -71.21 14.22
CA LEU A 7 41.62 -70.71 15.07
C LEU A 7 41.48 -69.16 15.03
N GLN A 8 42.65 -68.47 14.89
CA GLN A 8 42.63 -67.02 14.72
C GLN A 8 42.07 -66.56 13.36
N LYS A 9 42.29 -67.36 12.32
CA LYS A 9 41.71 -67.02 11.00
C LYS A 9 40.20 -67.25 10.94
N GLN A 10 39.66 -68.16 11.72
CA GLN A 10 38.25 -68.47 11.76
C GLN A 10 37.49 -67.44 12.59
N ILE A 11 38.10 -66.93 13.68
CA ILE A 11 37.51 -65.86 14.53
C ILE A 11 37.52 -64.51 13.78
N MET A 12 38.57 -64.17 13.03
CA MET A 12 38.60 -62.95 12.22
C MET A 12 37.59 -62.97 11.06
N SER A 13 37.33 -64.15 10.47
CA SER A 13 36.34 -64.28 9.40
C SER A 13 34.90 -64.10 9.89
N THR A 14 34.58 -64.51 11.12
CA THR A 14 33.26 -64.33 11.70
C THR A 14 33.02 -62.90 12.18
N GLN A 15 34.01 -62.25 12.75
CA GLN A 15 33.88 -60.84 13.19
C GLN A 15 33.70 -59.88 11.99
N VAL A 16 34.41 -60.09 10.89
CA VAL A 16 34.27 -59.27 9.69
C VAL A 16 32.88 -59.45 9.03
N LYS A 17 32.33 -60.68 9.05
CA LYS A 17 30.97 -60.91 8.49
C LYS A 17 29.87 -60.26 9.32
N TRP A 18 30.01 -60.18 10.67
CA TRP A 18 29.05 -59.49 11.51
C TRP A 18 29.13 -57.95 11.40
N LEU A 19 30.32 -57.40 11.19
CA LEU A 19 30.49 -55.99 10.95
C LEU A 19 29.88 -55.55 9.60
N PHE A 20 29.98 -56.40 8.56
CA PHE A 20 29.38 -56.12 7.25
C PHE A 20 27.83 -56.19 7.29
N VAL A 21 27.26 -57.14 8.05
CA VAL A 21 25.82 -57.25 8.23
C VAL A 21 25.27 -56.08 9.05
N PHE A 22 26.02 -55.58 10.02
CA PHE A 22 25.62 -54.41 10.83
C PHE A 22 25.70 -53.11 10.02
N PHE A 23 26.71 -52.98 9.13
CA PHE A 23 26.83 -51.81 8.25
C PHE A 23 25.76 -51.78 7.16
N ILE A 24 25.38 -52.93 6.60
CA ILE A 24 24.32 -53.02 5.61
C ILE A 24 22.94 -52.72 6.25
N ASN A 25 22.70 -53.12 7.49
CA ASN A 25 21.46 -52.75 8.19
C ASN A 25 21.41 -51.27 8.59
N LEU A 26 22.56 -50.61 8.87
CA LEU A 26 22.60 -49.17 9.12
C LEU A 26 22.30 -48.33 7.85
N LEU A 27 22.72 -48.81 6.68
CA LEU A 27 22.46 -48.16 5.40
C LEU A 27 20.99 -48.29 4.94
N ILE A 28 20.28 -49.34 5.38
CA ILE A 28 18.87 -49.54 5.03
C ILE A 28 17.96 -48.74 5.94
N ILE A 29 18.38 -48.41 7.16
CA ILE A 29 17.60 -47.53 8.10
C ILE A 29 17.77 -46.04 7.73
N SER A 30 18.87 -45.66 7.02
CA SER A 30 19.11 -44.28 6.61
C SER A 30 18.34 -43.84 5.34
N CYS A 31 17.62 -44.75 4.67
CA CYS A 31 16.85 -44.43 3.46
C CYS A 31 15.32 -44.38 3.69
N ASN A 32 14.86 -44.33 4.93
CA ASN A 32 13.42 -44.26 5.22
C ASN A 32 13.04 -43.11 6.18
N GLU A 33 13.92 -42.13 6.37
CA GLU A 33 13.42 -40.78 6.64
C GLU A 33 12.86 -40.25 5.32
N LYS A 34 11.60 -40.55 5.04
CA LYS A 34 10.74 -39.60 4.37
C LYS A 34 10.89 -38.35 5.23
N GLU A 35 11.64 -37.36 4.74
CA GLU A 35 11.30 -36.00 5.04
C GLU A 35 9.77 -35.94 4.89
N HIS A 36 9.06 -35.86 5.97
CA HIS A 36 7.81 -35.15 6.02
C HIS A 36 8.23 -33.73 5.60
N ILE A 37 8.31 -33.49 4.31
CA ILE A 37 7.87 -32.24 3.78
C ILE A 37 6.44 -32.21 4.29
N GLU A 38 6.24 -31.51 5.42
CA GLU A 38 4.95 -30.91 5.67
C GLU A 38 4.66 -30.21 4.35
N ASN A 39 3.84 -30.83 3.52
CA ASN A 39 2.97 -30.14 2.64
C ASN A 39 2.19 -29.25 3.60
N THR A 40 2.77 -28.11 3.96
CA THR A 40 1.99 -26.95 4.27
C THR A 40 1.11 -26.84 3.03
N ASN A 41 -0.11 -27.34 3.11
CA ASN A 41 -1.19 -26.87 2.30
C ASN A 41 -1.11 -25.36 2.50
N ILE A 42 -0.39 -24.69 1.61
CA ILE A 42 -0.54 -23.27 1.41
C ILE A 42 -2.00 -23.22 1.01
N ASP A 43 -2.84 -22.90 1.99
CA ASP A 43 -4.27 -22.74 1.81
C ASP A 43 -4.41 -21.91 0.54
N GLU A 44 -5.11 -22.43 -0.47
CA GLU A 44 -5.41 -21.65 -1.69
C GLU A 44 -6.08 -20.32 -1.32
N GLN A 45 -6.70 -20.23 -0.13
CA GLN A 45 -7.17 -18.99 0.48
C GLN A 45 -6.04 -17.99 0.78
N ASN A 46 -4.80 -18.43 1.08
CA ASN A 46 -3.68 -17.51 1.34
C ASN A 46 -3.02 -16.94 0.08
N LEU A 47 -3.23 -17.54 -1.09
CA LEU A 47 -2.76 -16.98 -2.37
C LEU A 47 -3.55 -15.75 -2.82
N ASN A 48 -4.72 -15.51 -2.24
CA ASN A 48 -5.67 -14.47 -2.65
C ASN A 48 -5.89 -13.35 -1.61
N ASN A 49 -4.98 -13.17 -0.65
CA ASN A 49 -5.10 -12.12 0.38
C ASN A 49 -4.62 -10.74 -0.09
N THR A 50 -4.70 -10.44 -1.38
CA THR A 50 -4.50 -9.10 -1.92
C THR A 50 -5.87 -8.48 -2.14
N GLU A 51 -6.09 -7.29 -1.59
CA GLU A 51 -7.27 -6.52 -1.89
C GLU A 51 -7.28 -6.21 -3.38
N LEU A 52 -8.40 -6.45 -4.03
CA LEU A 52 -8.61 -6.16 -5.45
C LEU A 52 -9.96 -5.50 -5.65
N ALA A 53 -9.99 -4.44 -6.43
CA ALA A 53 -11.22 -3.77 -6.84
C ALA A 53 -12.13 -4.73 -7.65
N TYR A 54 -11.50 -5.59 -8.45
CA TYR A 54 -12.17 -6.55 -9.32
C TYR A 54 -11.47 -7.92 -9.29
N PRO A 55 -11.66 -8.76 -8.27
CA PRO A 55 -10.91 -10.02 -8.11
C PRO A 55 -11.11 -11.03 -9.24
N ASN A 56 -12.22 -10.94 -9.99
CA ASN A 56 -12.58 -11.90 -11.04
C ASN A 56 -12.54 -11.30 -12.45
N LYS A 57 -11.96 -10.11 -12.62
CA LYS A 57 -11.86 -9.44 -13.93
C LYS A 57 -10.44 -8.93 -14.15
N SER A 58 -10.07 -8.89 -15.40
CA SER A 58 -8.90 -8.16 -15.87
C SER A 58 -9.32 -7.20 -16.98
N GLY A 59 -8.63 -6.08 -17.08
CA GLY A 59 -8.95 -5.01 -18.01
C GLY A 59 -7.80 -4.68 -18.96
N GLU A 60 -7.97 -3.58 -19.66
CA GLU A 60 -6.96 -3.03 -20.56
C GLU A 60 -5.94 -2.19 -19.77
N ILE A 61 -4.65 -2.47 -19.95
CA ILE A 61 -3.58 -1.66 -19.37
C ILE A 61 -3.35 -0.42 -20.21
N LYS A 62 -3.49 0.74 -19.59
CA LYS A 62 -3.28 2.06 -20.22
C LYS A 62 -2.17 2.83 -19.54
N LYS A 63 -1.64 3.79 -20.29
CA LYS A 63 -0.70 4.80 -19.79
C LYS A 63 -1.30 6.17 -19.95
N GLY A 64 -1.04 7.03 -18.99
CA GLY A 64 -1.52 8.41 -18.99
C GLY A 64 -0.77 9.24 -17.97
N TYR A 65 -1.37 10.33 -17.55
CA TYR A 65 -0.85 11.23 -16.54
C TYR A 65 -1.90 11.45 -15.47
N TYR A 66 -1.53 11.17 -14.22
CA TYR A 66 -2.34 11.46 -13.06
C TYR A 66 -1.64 12.52 -12.21
N LEU A 67 -2.33 13.62 -11.93
CA LEU A 67 -1.74 14.78 -11.22
C LEU A 67 -0.43 15.30 -11.88
N GLY A 68 -0.32 15.16 -13.19
CA GLY A 68 0.86 15.63 -13.95
C GLY A 68 2.04 14.67 -13.97
N VAL A 69 1.92 13.46 -13.40
CA VAL A 69 2.96 12.43 -13.43
C VAL A 69 2.54 11.23 -14.27
N PRO A 70 3.47 10.56 -14.97
CA PRO A 70 3.16 9.36 -15.75
C PRO A 70 2.59 8.27 -14.84
N VAL A 71 1.51 7.63 -15.27
CA VAL A 71 0.88 6.52 -14.57
C VAL A 71 0.54 5.39 -15.54
N THR A 72 0.75 4.14 -15.11
CA THR A 72 0.20 2.96 -15.76
C THR A 72 -0.96 2.46 -14.88
N TYR A 73 -2.10 2.21 -15.50
CA TYR A 73 -3.33 1.82 -14.81
C TYR A 73 -4.12 0.82 -15.63
N GLU A 74 -4.93 0.04 -14.96
CA GLU A 74 -5.87 -0.91 -15.58
C GLU A 74 -7.25 -0.29 -15.67
N VAL A 75 -7.97 -0.58 -16.77
CA VAL A 75 -9.33 -0.10 -16.99
C VAL A 75 -10.28 -1.27 -16.93
N ILE A 76 -11.12 -1.33 -15.88
CA ILE A 76 -12.17 -2.34 -15.71
C ILE A 76 -13.48 -1.64 -15.38
N ASP A 77 -14.56 -2.00 -16.09
CA ASP A 77 -15.90 -1.41 -15.91
C ASP A 77 -15.87 0.12 -15.85
N ASP A 78 -15.04 0.72 -16.72
CA ASP A 78 -14.85 2.16 -16.82
C ASP A 78 -14.18 2.79 -15.57
N GLN A 79 -13.61 2.02 -14.63
CA GLN A 79 -12.78 2.50 -13.54
C GLN A 79 -11.29 2.38 -13.87
N TYR A 80 -10.48 3.30 -13.35
CA TYR A 80 -9.04 3.34 -13.52
C TYR A 80 -8.37 2.88 -12.24
N ILE A 81 -7.62 1.79 -12.31
CA ILE A 81 -7.13 1.05 -11.15
C ILE A 81 -5.61 1.00 -11.16
N ILE A 82 -4.99 1.30 -10.04
CA ILE A 82 -3.58 1.03 -9.76
C ILE A 82 -3.48 0.19 -8.50
N ASP A 83 -2.36 -0.54 -8.34
CA ASP A 83 -2.08 -1.35 -7.14
C ASP A 83 -3.18 -2.35 -6.78
N GLY A 84 -4.03 -2.72 -7.75
CA GLY A 84 -5.10 -3.68 -7.58
C GLY A 84 -6.38 -3.15 -6.93
N ASP A 85 -6.29 -2.18 -6.01
CA ASP A 85 -7.38 -1.69 -5.17
C ASP A 85 -7.50 -0.17 -5.09
N ILE A 86 -6.55 0.57 -5.65
CA ILE A 86 -6.60 2.04 -5.66
C ILE A 86 -7.32 2.54 -6.90
N ILE A 87 -8.41 3.27 -6.71
CA ILE A 87 -9.21 3.88 -7.78
C ILE A 87 -8.74 5.31 -8.05
N LEU A 88 -8.32 5.56 -9.30
CA LEU A 88 -7.96 6.90 -9.75
C LEU A 88 -9.21 7.66 -10.21
N PRO A 89 -9.39 8.93 -9.79
CA PRO A 89 -10.45 9.79 -10.31
C PRO A 89 -10.24 10.08 -11.80
N LYS A 90 -11.16 9.64 -12.66
CA LYS A 90 -11.05 9.77 -14.12
C LYS A 90 -10.82 11.20 -14.60
N ASN A 91 -11.49 12.17 -13.96
CA ASN A 91 -11.34 13.59 -14.30
C ASN A 91 -9.96 14.17 -13.96
N GLN A 92 -9.08 13.37 -13.36
CA GLN A 92 -7.71 13.74 -13.00
C GLN A 92 -6.66 12.93 -13.79
N VAL A 93 -7.09 11.98 -14.63
CA VAL A 93 -6.21 11.19 -15.50
C VAL A 93 -6.33 11.71 -16.92
N TYR A 94 -5.20 12.03 -17.55
CA TYR A 94 -5.12 12.64 -18.89
C TYR A 94 -4.25 11.78 -19.81
N SER A 95 -4.56 11.80 -21.10
CA SER A 95 -3.77 11.09 -22.12
C SER A 95 -2.45 11.79 -22.47
N SER A 96 -2.33 13.09 -22.20
CA SER A 96 -1.14 13.89 -22.47
C SER A 96 -0.89 14.91 -21.38
N MET A 97 0.36 15.39 -21.25
CA MET A 97 0.71 16.47 -20.30
C MET A 97 0.17 17.86 -20.70
N GLU A 98 -0.22 18.06 -21.95
CA GLU A 98 -0.63 19.35 -22.49
C GLU A 98 -1.91 19.93 -21.85
N ASN A 99 -2.73 19.06 -21.29
CA ASN A 99 -4.01 19.45 -20.67
C ASN A 99 -3.89 19.96 -19.21
N VAL A 100 -2.68 20.18 -18.72
CA VAL A 100 -2.43 20.60 -17.32
C VAL A 100 -2.08 22.10 -17.23
N ILE A 101 -2.42 22.91 -18.24
CA ILE A 101 -2.17 24.35 -18.21
C ILE A 101 -3.24 25.02 -17.34
N LEU A 102 -2.81 25.59 -16.21
CA LEU A 102 -3.66 26.41 -15.37
C LEU A 102 -3.94 27.73 -16.09
N GLN A 103 -5.21 28.03 -16.34
CA GLN A 103 -5.65 29.34 -16.82
C GLN A 103 -5.82 30.30 -15.64
N PRO A 104 -5.61 31.62 -15.82
CA PRO A 104 -5.92 32.61 -14.79
C PRO A 104 -7.36 32.43 -14.27
N GLY A 105 -7.54 32.39 -12.96
CA GLY A 105 -8.84 32.17 -12.31
C GLY A 105 -9.29 30.69 -12.24
N GLN A 106 -8.56 29.77 -12.83
CA GLN A 106 -8.78 28.35 -12.64
C GLN A 106 -8.31 27.95 -11.23
N LYS A 107 -9.11 27.15 -10.52
CA LYS A 107 -8.65 26.54 -9.28
C LYS A 107 -7.33 25.84 -9.58
N SER A 108 -6.28 26.17 -8.84
CA SER A 108 -5.09 25.34 -8.85
C SER A 108 -5.53 24.02 -8.22
N SER A 109 -6.11 23.15 -9.05
CA SER A 109 -6.08 21.75 -8.65
C SER A 109 -4.62 21.48 -8.36
N SER A 110 -4.31 20.86 -7.25
CA SER A 110 -2.98 20.49 -6.74
C SER A 110 -2.07 19.75 -7.73
N LYS A 111 -2.30 19.91 -9.02
CA LYS A 111 -1.82 19.15 -10.18
C LYS A 111 -0.38 19.42 -10.56
N ARG A 112 0.36 20.26 -9.86
CA ARG A 112 1.77 20.57 -10.15
C ARG A 112 2.69 20.57 -8.94
N SER A 113 2.20 20.39 -7.75
CA SER A 113 3.11 20.18 -6.65
C SER A 113 3.43 18.70 -6.58
N ALA A 114 4.63 18.41 -6.92
CA ALA A 114 5.31 17.16 -6.66
C ALA A 114 5.47 16.94 -5.14
N GLY A 115 4.41 16.90 -4.45
CA GLY A 115 4.29 16.56 -3.05
C GLY A 115 2.85 16.20 -2.88
N ILE A 116 2.55 14.92 -3.03
CA ILE A 116 1.23 14.44 -2.74
C ILE A 116 1.09 14.37 -1.22
N THR A 117 0.77 15.49 -0.65
CA THR A 117 -0.27 15.49 0.34
C THR A 117 -1.56 15.52 -0.46
N TYR A 118 -2.02 14.37 -0.95
CA TYR A 118 -3.42 14.22 -1.36
C TYR A 118 -4.25 14.85 -0.28
N GLY A 119 -5.35 15.48 -0.65
CA GLY A 119 -6.13 16.25 0.25
C GLY A 119 -6.24 15.58 1.61
N LYS A 120 -5.51 16.11 2.58
CA LYS A 120 -5.71 15.69 3.95
C LYS A 120 -7.13 16.08 4.33
N TRP A 121 -7.77 15.26 5.11
CA TRP A 121 -9.06 15.60 5.67
C TRP A 121 -8.88 16.78 6.64
N PRO A 122 -9.59 17.90 6.41
CA PRO A 122 -9.44 19.10 7.22
C PRO A 122 -9.78 18.84 8.69
N ASN A 123 -9.02 19.45 9.58
CA ASN A 123 -9.23 19.35 11.03
C ASN A 123 -9.29 17.90 11.54
N ASN A 124 -8.54 17.00 10.88
CA ASN A 124 -8.54 15.56 11.18
C ASN A 124 -9.94 14.92 11.13
N THR A 125 -10.90 15.52 10.41
CA THR A 125 -12.29 15.09 10.41
C THR A 125 -12.66 14.47 9.07
N VAL A 126 -13.05 13.21 9.10
CA VAL A 126 -13.50 12.41 7.96
C VAL A 126 -15.00 12.26 8.05
N TYR A 127 -15.74 12.84 7.12
CA TYR A 127 -17.17 12.61 7.03
C TYR A 127 -17.44 11.33 6.23
N TYR A 128 -18.43 10.55 6.66
CA TYR A 128 -18.78 9.30 6.01
C TYR A 128 -20.28 9.06 5.91
N SER A 129 -20.67 8.19 5.02
CA SER A 129 -22.02 7.63 4.91
C SER A 129 -21.93 6.17 4.50
N ILE A 130 -22.83 5.33 4.98
CA ILE A 130 -22.88 3.91 4.66
C ILE A 130 -24.15 3.63 3.89
N ASP A 131 -24.04 2.95 2.73
CA ASP A 131 -25.19 2.53 1.94
C ASP A 131 -26.16 1.73 2.82
N PRO A 132 -27.46 2.13 2.87
CA PRO A 132 -28.48 1.35 3.56
C PRO A 132 -28.53 -0.12 3.16
N ASN A 133 -28.12 -0.45 1.94
CA ASN A 133 -28.13 -1.81 1.39
C ASN A 133 -26.78 -2.53 1.48
N LEU A 134 -25.75 -1.92 2.09
CA LEU A 134 -24.47 -2.60 2.28
C LEU A 134 -24.65 -3.82 3.20
N PRO A 135 -24.38 -5.05 2.74
CA PRO A 135 -24.41 -6.23 3.59
C PRO A 135 -23.33 -6.13 4.69
N SER A 136 -23.62 -6.68 5.87
CA SER A 136 -22.66 -6.73 6.97
C SER A 136 -22.00 -5.37 7.27
N LYS A 137 -22.81 -4.33 7.45
CA LYS A 137 -22.36 -2.93 7.72
C LYS A 137 -21.39 -2.80 8.89
N HIS A 138 -21.42 -3.77 9.83
CA HIS A 138 -20.52 -3.80 10.98
C HIS A 138 -19.04 -3.71 10.55
N ARG A 139 -18.67 -4.25 9.38
CA ARG A 139 -17.29 -4.17 8.86
C ARG A 139 -16.84 -2.71 8.68
N ALA A 140 -17.70 -1.86 8.13
CA ALA A 140 -17.42 -0.44 7.97
C ALA A 140 -17.42 0.29 9.33
N THR A 141 -18.41 0.02 10.18
CA THR A 141 -18.51 0.70 11.50
C THR A 141 -17.40 0.29 12.45
N GLU A 142 -17.02 -0.99 12.49
CA GLU A 142 -15.88 -1.48 13.27
C GLU A 142 -14.55 -0.90 12.77
N ALA A 143 -14.35 -0.83 11.44
CA ALA A 143 -13.16 -0.21 10.84
C ALA A 143 -13.06 1.27 11.20
N ILE A 144 -14.15 2.04 11.08
CA ILE A 144 -14.23 3.44 11.50
C ILE A 144 -13.86 3.57 12.99
N GLN A 145 -14.47 2.73 13.84
CA GLN A 145 -14.18 2.76 15.27
C GLN A 145 -12.72 2.41 15.58
N HIS A 146 -12.13 1.46 14.83
CA HIS A 146 -10.73 1.10 14.96
C HIS A 146 -9.81 2.30 14.69
N TRP A 147 -10.07 3.05 13.60
CA TRP A 147 -9.32 4.26 13.26
C TRP A 147 -9.48 5.36 14.32
N GLN A 148 -10.69 5.61 14.80
CA GLN A 148 -10.97 6.62 15.83
C GLN A 148 -10.29 6.31 17.16
N ASN A 149 -10.28 5.04 17.55
CA ASN A 149 -9.73 4.62 18.84
C ASN A 149 -8.20 4.64 18.88
N ASN A 150 -7.53 4.58 17.73
CA ASN A 150 -6.09 4.43 17.64
C ASN A 150 -5.35 5.65 17.08
N THR A 151 -6.06 6.61 16.51
CA THR A 151 -5.45 7.76 15.83
C THR A 151 -6.10 9.08 16.23
N ASN A 152 -5.52 10.19 15.77
CA ASN A 152 -6.08 11.53 15.96
C ASN A 152 -7.19 11.88 14.95
N LEU A 153 -7.61 10.92 14.13
CA LEU A 153 -8.70 11.12 13.17
C LEU A 153 -10.06 11.01 13.86
N ASN A 154 -10.98 11.87 13.45
CA ASN A 154 -12.37 11.89 13.91
C ASN A 154 -13.28 11.56 12.73
N PHE A 155 -14.09 10.53 12.86
CA PHE A 155 -15.05 10.12 11.83
C PHE A 155 -16.46 10.53 12.26
N ILE A 156 -17.15 11.29 11.40
CA ILE A 156 -18.49 11.82 11.69
C ILE A 156 -19.44 11.38 10.57
N GLU A 157 -20.57 10.80 10.95
CA GLU A 157 -21.60 10.50 9.97
C GLU A 157 -22.10 11.79 9.32
N ARG A 158 -22.13 11.77 7.99
CA ARG A 158 -22.47 12.92 7.16
C ARG A 158 -23.93 13.32 7.30
N THR A 159 -24.18 14.60 7.39
CA THR A 159 -25.53 15.20 7.20
C THR A 159 -25.64 15.88 5.83
N ASN A 160 -24.81 16.89 5.57
CA ASN A 160 -24.84 17.69 4.33
C ASN A 160 -23.44 18.06 3.80
N GLN A 161 -22.37 17.59 4.44
CA GLN A 161 -21.00 17.93 4.03
C GLN A 161 -20.72 17.47 2.60
N PRO A 162 -20.09 18.32 1.77
CA PRO A 162 -19.86 18.00 0.37
C PRO A 162 -18.82 16.91 0.16
N ASN A 163 -17.79 16.86 1.03
CA ASN A 163 -16.68 15.89 0.94
C ASN A 163 -16.89 14.79 1.96
N TYR A 164 -17.00 13.55 1.51
CA TYR A 164 -17.25 12.41 2.39
C TYR A 164 -16.91 11.08 1.73
N ILE A 165 -16.65 10.07 2.55
CA ILE A 165 -16.50 8.68 2.18
C ILE A 165 -17.88 8.02 2.12
N TYR A 166 -18.14 7.25 1.07
CA TYR A 166 -19.35 6.46 0.92
C TYR A 166 -19.01 4.97 0.83
N PHE A 167 -19.36 4.22 1.87
CA PHE A 167 -19.20 2.78 1.87
C PHE A 167 -20.34 2.11 1.13
N TYR A 168 -20.02 1.27 0.16
CA TYR A 168 -21.02 0.57 -0.64
C TYR A 168 -20.58 -0.85 -1.00
N ARG A 169 -21.52 -1.67 -1.49
CA ARG A 169 -21.20 -2.99 -2.02
C ARG A 169 -20.75 -2.89 -3.47
N GLY A 170 -19.47 -3.08 -3.73
CA GLY A 170 -18.90 -3.18 -5.08
C GLY A 170 -18.50 -4.60 -5.45
N SER A 171 -17.58 -4.71 -6.42
CA SER A 171 -17.10 -6.01 -6.94
C SER A 171 -15.97 -6.60 -6.11
N GLY A 172 -15.22 -5.79 -5.39
CA GLY A 172 -14.11 -6.16 -4.52
C GLY A 172 -13.92 -5.15 -3.42
N CYS A 173 -12.70 -5.11 -2.84
CA CYS A 173 -12.30 -4.12 -1.86
C CYS A 173 -11.48 -3.04 -2.60
N SER A 174 -11.83 -1.77 -2.45
CA SER A 174 -11.08 -0.68 -3.09
C SER A 174 -11.42 0.70 -2.55
N SER A 175 -10.49 1.63 -2.69
CA SER A 175 -10.64 3.04 -2.32
C SER A 175 -9.83 3.96 -3.23
N SER A 176 -10.11 5.26 -3.19
CA SER A 176 -9.20 6.29 -3.69
C SER A 176 -8.25 6.76 -2.60
N VAL A 177 -7.07 7.28 -2.95
CA VAL A 177 -6.07 7.76 -1.98
C VAL A 177 -6.30 9.20 -1.61
N GLY A 178 -6.49 9.48 -0.32
CA GLY A 178 -6.71 10.81 0.24
C GLY A 178 -8.07 11.42 -0.11
N MET A 179 -8.36 12.61 0.40
CA MET A 179 -9.61 13.32 0.12
C MET A 179 -9.63 13.84 -1.33
N GLN A 180 -10.53 13.30 -2.16
CA GLN A 180 -10.64 13.64 -3.57
C GLN A 180 -11.56 14.84 -3.87
N GLY A 181 -12.34 15.24 -2.89
CA GLY A 181 -13.42 16.19 -3.05
C GLY A 181 -14.73 15.55 -3.52
N GLY A 182 -15.86 16.01 -2.99
CA GLY A 182 -17.16 15.40 -3.25
C GLY A 182 -17.35 14.05 -2.54
N LYS A 183 -18.23 13.22 -3.11
CA LYS A 183 -18.40 11.81 -2.71
C LYS A 183 -17.22 11.00 -3.24
N GLN A 184 -16.51 10.30 -2.37
CA GLN A 184 -15.55 9.26 -2.73
C GLN A 184 -15.97 7.91 -2.17
N GLU A 185 -15.78 6.87 -2.94
CA GLU A 185 -16.33 5.56 -2.64
C GLU A 185 -15.29 4.64 -2.03
N ILE A 186 -15.71 3.88 -1.00
CA ILE A 186 -15.04 2.68 -0.53
C ILE A 186 -15.91 1.49 -0.89
N SER A 187 -15.39 0.62 -1.73
CA SER A 187 -16.04 -0.62 -2.14
C SER A 187 -15.76 -1.72 -1.12
N LEU A 188 -16.81 -2.38 -0.64
CA LEU A 188 -16.74 -3.53 0.26
C LEU A 188 -17.62 -4.66 -0.29
N ALA A 189 -17.08 -5.52 -1.14
CA ALA A 189 -17.75 -6.75 -1.54
C ALA A 189 -18.01 -7.67 -0.34
N ASP A 190 -18.83 -8.70 -0.51
CA ASP A 190 -19.20 -9.62 0.58
C ASP A 190 -17.98 -10.32 1.20
N GLY A 191 -16.94 -10.57 0.40
CA GLY A 191 -15.68 -11.18 0.83
C GLY A 191 -14.70 -10.24 1.54
N CYS A 192 -14.94 -8.92 1.59
CA CYS A 192 -14.06 -7.98 2.27
C CYS A 192 -14.27 -8.06 3.80
N PRO A 193 -13.31 -8.55 4.61
CA PRO A 193 -13.43 -8.56 6.07
C PRO A 193 -13.28 -7.15 6.65
N THR A 194 -13.49 -7.01 7.97
CA THR A 194 -13.27 -5.73 8.69
C THR A 194 -11.84 -5.20 8.49
N GLY A 195 -10.84 -6.08 8.47
CA GLY A 195 -9.44 -5.68 8.22
C GLY A 195 -9.21 -5.06 6.84
N ALA A 196 -9.88 -5.58 5.79
CA ALA A 196 -9.87 -4.93 4.47
C ALA A 196 -10.55 -3.56 4.54
N ALA A 197 -11.65 -3.39 5.27
CA ALA A 197 -12.26 -2.08 5.45
C ALA A 197 -11.34 -1.10 6.20
N ILE A 198 -10.53 -1.57 7.18
CA ILE A 198 -9.48 -0.76 7.83
C ILE A 198 -8.44 -0.33 6.79
N HIS A 199 -7.99 -1.24 5.93
CA HIS A 199 -7.04 -0.99 4.85
C HIS A 199 -7.57 0.06 3.87
N GLU A 200 -8.80 -0.08 3.37
CA GLU A 200 -9.42 0.86 2.42
C GLU A 200 -9.60 2.28 3.02
N ILE A 201 -9.89 2.36 4.31
CA ILE A 201 -9.88 3.66 5.02
C ILE A 201 -8.46 4.23 5.02
N GLY A 202 -7.42 3.41 5.17
CA GLY A 202 -6.02 3.81 5.06
C GLY A 202 -5.73 4.54 3.74
N HIS A 203 -6.19 4.00 2.62
CA HIS A 203 -6.13 4.70 1.33
C HIS A 203 -6.92 6.00 1.36
N ALA A 204 -8.17 5.97 1.79
CA ALA A 204 -9.04 7.16 1.80
C ALA A 204 -8.48 8.34 2.63
N ILE A 205 -7.62 8.08 3.61
CA ILE A 205 -6.95 9.10 4.40
C ILE A 205 -5.54 9.45 3.91
N GLY A 206 -5.04 8.80 2.85
CA GLY A 206 -3.82 9.19 2.14
C GLY A 206 -2.66 8.21 2.20
N LEU A 207 -2.84 6.98 2.66
CA LEU A 207 -1.79 5.96 2.66
C LEU A 207 -1.71 5.25 1.30
N PHE A 208 -0.48 5.01 0.85
CA PHE A 208 -0.15 4.04 -0.20
C PHE A 208 0.25 2.71 0.43
N HIS A 209 0.39 1.70 -0.40
CA HIS A 209 0.91 0.41 0.04
C HIS A 209 2.35 0.52 0.55
N GLU A 210 2.68 -0.22 1.61
CA GLU A 210 3.99 -0.15 2.27
C GLU A 210 5.13 -0.59 1.33
N GLN A 211 4.93 -1.62 0.49
CA GLN A 211 5.93 -2.06 -0.49
C GLN A 211 6.15 -1.06 -1.64
N SER A 212 5.32 -0.03 -1.79
CA SER A 212 5.51 1.03 -2.78
C SER A 212 6.37 2.19 -2.28
N ARG A 213 6.86 2.16 -1.06
CA ARG A 213 7.76 3.17 -0.48
C ARG A 213 9.05 3.31 -1.27
N THR A 214 9.65 4.51 -1.27
CA THR A 214 10.90 4.78 -1.98
C THR A 214 12.10 4.08 -1.38
N ASP A 215 12.08 3.79 -0.09
CA ASP A 215 13.14 3.14 0.66
C ASP A 215 12.97 1.62 0.78
N ARG A 216 11.92 1.03 0.16
CA ARG A 216 11.56 -0.38 0.32
C ARG A 216 12.68 -1.36 -0.05
N ASP A 217 13.52 -1.02 -1.04
CA ASP A 217 14.60 -1.88 -1.52
C ASP A 217 15.71 -2.09 -0.47
N ASN A 218 15.67 -1.33 0.64
CA ASN A 218 16.49 -1.59 1.82
C ASN A 218 15.91 -2.69 2.73
N TYR A 219 14.71 -3.21 2.45
CA TYR A 219 14.00 -4.15 3.31
C TYR A 219 13.48 -5.37 2.58
N VAL A 220 13.06 -5.23 1.32
CA VAL A 220 12.44 -6.30 0.52
C VAL A 220 13.09 -6.49 -0.85
N LEU A 221 12.99 -7.73 -1.36
CA LEU A 221 13.28 -8.07 -2.75
C LEU A 221 11.97 -8.28 -3.50
N ILE A 222 11.86 -7.68 -4.68
CA ILE A 222 10.76 -7.92 -5.62
C ILE A 222 11.21 -8.95 -6.65
N HIS A 223 10.50 -10.07 -6.72
CA HIS A 223 10.78 -11.18 -7.65
C HIS A 223 9.95 -11.02 -8.92
N GLU A 224 10.34 -10.10 -9.79
CA GLU A 224 9.61 -9.78 -11.03
C GLU A 224 9.29 -10.97 -11.91
N GLN A 225 10.16 -12.00 -11.91
CA GLN A 225 9.98 -13.23 -12.67
C GLN A 225 8.75 -14.04 -12.20
N ASN A 226 8.27 -13.81 -10.98
CA ASN A 226 7.12 -14.48 -10.40
C ASN A 226 5.81 -13.69 -10.59
N ILE A 227 5.89 -12.40 -10.96
CA ILE A 227 4.73 -11.52 -11.09
C ILE A 227 4.01 -11.80 -12.42
N ILE A 228 2.67 -11.73 -12.39
CA ILE A 228 1.82 -11.70 -13.59
C ILE A 228 2.32 -10.55 -14.48
N PRO A 229 2.65 -10.80 -15.77
CA PRO A 229 3.30 -9.80 -16.62
C PRO A 229 2.62 -8.44 -16.67
N ASN A 230 1.29 -8.43 -16.77
CA ASN A 230 0.48 -7.22 -16.83
C ASN A 230 0.27 -6.54 -15.46
N SER A 231 0.75 -7.11 -14.36
CA SER A 231 0.61 -6.57 -13.01
C SER A 231 1.91 -6.02 -12.42
N LYS A 232 3.01 -6.02 -13.19
CA LYS A 232 4.32 -5.53 -12.72
C LYS A 232 4.30 -4.08 -12.26
N TYR A 233 3.48 -3.23 -12.89
CA TYR A 233 3.34 -1.82 -12.53
C TYR A 233 2.79 -1.61 -11.10
N ASN A 234 2.11 -2.60 -10.50
CA ASN A 234 1.64 -2.57 -9.12
C ASN A 234 2.77 -2.69 -8.09
N PHE A 235 4.00 -3.00 -8.56
CA PHE A 235 5.19 -3.10 -7.73
C PHE A 235 6.16 -1.93 -7.90
N TYR A 236 5.80 -0.90 -8.67
CA TYR A 236 6.60 0.31 -8.75
C TYR A 236 6.51 1.09 -7.44
N THR A 237 7.63 1.73 -7.06
CA THR A 237 7.56 2.65 -5.95
C THR A 237 6.70 3.86 -6.31
N TYR A 238 6.14 4.54 -5.32
CA TYR A 238 5.40 5.77 -5.62
C TYR A 238 6.30 6.83 -6.26
N PHE A 239 7.63 6.78 -6.01
CA PHE A 239 8.59 7.65 -6.68
C PHE A 239 8.73 7.31 -8.18
N ASP A 240 8.80 6.02 -8.55
CA ASP A 240 8.87 5.60 -9.96
C ASP A 240 7.64 6.05 -10.75
N ARG A 241 6.53 6.26 -10.06
CA ARG A 241 5.28 6.80 -10.60
C ARG A 241 5.24 8.33 -10.55
N GLY A 242 6.34 8.98 -10.15
CA GLY A 242 6.43 10.43 -10.03
C GLY A 242 5.69 11.00 -8.81
N TYR A 243 5.17 10.15 -7.92
CA TYR A 243 4.59 10.61 -6.67
C TYR A 243 5.68 10.96 -5.67
N ARG A 244 5.49 12.06 -4.94
CA ARG A 244 6.30 12.39 -3.78
C ARG A 244 5.50 12.04 -2.53
N GLY A 245 5.78 10.86 -2.00
CA GLY A 245 5.32 10.46 -0.69
C GLY A 245 6.26 10.97 0.40
N GLN A 246 5.86 10.76 1.64
CA GLN A 246 6.69 11.00 2.80
C GLN A 246 6.66 9.75 3.68
N GLU A 247 7.83 9.17 3.89
CA GLU A 247 8.01 8.10 4.86
C GLU A 247 8.01 8.71 6.27
N ASN A 248 6.88 8.55 6.96
CA ASN A 248 6.72 9.08 8.32
C ASN A 248 7.34 8.19 9.40
N THR A 249 7.60 6.92 9.06
CA THR A 249 8.16 5.89 9.94
C THR A 249 9.20 5.05 9.20
N THR A 250 9.89 4.13 9.89
CA THR A 250 10.66 3.06 9.25
C THR A 250 9.71 2.10 8.55
N PHE A 251 10.23 1.30 7.59
CA PHE A 251 9.48 0.27 6.87
C PHE A 251 8.88 -0.74 7.85
N ASP A 252 7.62 -1.13 7.63
CA ASP A 252 6.87 -1.98 8.53
C ASP A 252 6.25 -3.20 7.84
N PHE A 253 6.82 -4.37 8.10
CA PHE A 253 6.25 -5.64 7.62
C PHE A 253 4.87 -5.96 8.22
N ASN A 254 4.51 -5.35 9.37
CA ASN A 254 3.21 -5.53 10.03
C ASN A 254 2.20 -4.45 9.67
N SER A 255 2.55 -3.52 8.76
CA SER A 255 1.62 -2.50 8.30
C SER A 255 0.36 -3.14 7.72
N ILE A 256 -0.82 -2.56 8.04
CA ILE A 256 -2.09 -2.92 7.41
C ILE A 256 -2.05 -2.70 5.90
N MET A 257 -1.14 -1.81 5.42
CA MET A 257 -0.96 -1.46 4.02
C MET A 257 0.08 -2.33 3.29
N MET A 258 0.66 -3.36 3.97
CA MET A 258 1.65 -4.24 3.35
C MET A 258 0.98 -5.32 2.50
N TYR A 259 1.50 -5.54 1.27
CA TYR A 259 1.07 -6.66 0.42
C TYR A 259 1.39 -8.01 1.04
N HIS A 260 0.62 -9.00 0.64
CA HIS A 260 0.96 -10.39 0.92
C HIS A 260 2.19 -10.81 0.09
N PRO A 261 3.09 -11.67 0.62
CA PRO A 261 4.29 -12.12 -0.11
C PRO A 261 4.03 -12.70 -1.49
N TYR A 262 2.83 -13.22 -1.74
CA TYR A 262 2.41 -13.85 -2.99
C TYR A 262 1.48 -13.00 -3.85
N SER A 263 1.27 -11.73 -3.51
CA SER A 263 0.43 -10.82 -4.28
C SER A 263 0.81 -10.83 -5.76
N PHE A 264 -0.18 -10.99 -6.64
CA PHE A 264 0.00 -11.06 -8.10
C PHE A 264 0.97 -12.15 -8.60
N SER A 265 1.15 -13.25 -7.84
CA SER A 265 2.00 -14.37 -8.28
C SER A 265 1.35 -15.13 -9.43
N LYS A 266 2.13 -15.38 -10.52
CA LYS A 266 1.68 -16.17 -11.67
C LYS A 266 1.95 -17.68 -11.54
N ASN A 267 2.79 -18.06 -10.60
CA ASN A 267 3.36 -19.42 -10.52
C ASN A 267 3.36 -20.01 -9.10
N GLY A 268 2.68 -19.35 -8.14
CA GLY A 268 2.63 -19.77 -6.75
C GLY A 268 3.93 -19.52 -5.95
N ASN A 269 4.94 -18.89 -6.56
CA ASN A 269 6.14 -18.47 -5.86
C ASN A 269 5.99 -17.05 -5.31
N PRO A 270 6.71 -16.69 -4.23
CA PRO A 270 6.63 -15.35 -3.67
C PRO A 270 7.07 -14.28 -4.67
N THR A 271 6.35 -13.17 -4.68
CA THR A 271 6.65 -11.95 -5.46
C THR A 271 7.41 -10.93 -4.63
N ILE A 272 7.31 -11.03 -3.29
CA ILE A 272 8.03 -10.18 -2.34
C ILE A 272 8.61 -11.06 -1.23
N THR A 273 9.88 -10.85 -0.89
CA THR A 273 10.53 -11.47 0.28
C THR A 273 11.32 -10.41 1.04
N LYS A 274 11.75 -10.73 2.26
CA LYS A 274 12.81 -9.97 2.93
C LYS A 274 14.12 -10.06 2.14
N LEU A 275 15.09 -9.19 2.43
CA LEU A 275 16.40 -9.19 1.75
C LEU A 275 17.16 -10.51 1.89
N ASN A 276 16.97 -11.24 2.99
CA ASN A 276 17.58 -12.55 3.22
C ASN A 276 16.84 -13.71 2.54
N GLY A 277 15.78 -13.43 1.79
CA GLY A 277 14.94 -14.40 1.09
C GLY A 277 13.83 -15.02 1.95
N GLU A 278 13.76 -14.73 3.24
CA GLU A 278 12.69 -15.21 4.10
C GLU A 278 11.35 -14.54 3.77
N LEU A 279 10.27 -15.28 4.00
CA LEU A 279 8.92 -14.74 3.94
C LEU A 279 8.65 -13.87 5.19
N TYR A 280 7.73 -12.94 5.04
CA TYR A 280 7.09 -12.24 6.14
C TYR A 280 5.61 -12.60 6.17
N GLN A 281 4.96 -12.33 7.28
CA GLN A 281 3.52 -12.51 7.41
C GLN A 281 2.85 -11.14 7.29
N SER A 282 2.04 -10.96 6.25
CA SER A 282 1.13 -9.81 6.18
C SER A 282 -0.09 -10.05 7.08
N GLN A 283 -0.75 -8.99 7.49
CA GLN A 283 -1.89 -9.08 8.40
C GLN A 283 -3.02 -8.12 7.98
N ARG A 284 -4.23 -8.44 8.41
CA ARG A 284 -5.43 -7.61 8.28
C ARG A 284 -6.22 -7.58 9.60
N ASP A 285 -5.49 -7.67 10.73
CA ASP A 285 -6.08 -7.65 12.07
C ASP A 285 -6.34 -6.22 12.57
N GLY A 286 -5.55 -5.25 12.09
CA GLY A 286 -5.68 -3.85 12.45
C GLY A 286 -4.40 -3.04 12.19
N LEU A 287 -4.39 -1.81 12.67
CA LEU A 287 -3.24 -0.91 12.54
C LEU A 287 -2.06 -1.39 13.38
N SER A 288 -0.88 -1.38 12.80
CA SER A 288 0.35 -1.57 13.54
C SER A 288 0.68 -0.33 14.40
N ASN A 289 1.64 -0.46 15.31
CA ASN A 289 2.14 0.69 16.05
C ASN A 289 2.80 1.75 15.13
N LEU A 290 3.43 1.32 14.03
CA LEU A 290 4.06 2.24 13.07
C LEU A 290 3.03 2.88 12.15
N ASP A 291 1.96 2.19 11.77
CA ASP A 291 0.81 2.79 11.09
C ASP A 291 0.24 3.93 11.94
N ILE A 292 -0.05 3.67 13.23
CA ILE A 292 -0.58 4.67 14.16
C ILE A 292 0.36 5.88 14.29
N GLN A 293 1.67 5.64 14.45
CA GLN A 293 2.65 6.72 14.55
C GLN A 293 2.71 7.54 13.25
N GLY A 294 2.72 6.87 12.10
CA GLY A 294 2.75 7.52 10.77
C GLY A 294 1.54 8.41 10.54
N ILE A 295 0.36 7.89 10.87
CA ILE A 295 -0.90 8.64 10.75
C ILE A 295 -0.94 9.81 11.73
N ASN A 296 -0.54 9.64 12.98
CA ASN A 296 -0.55 10.73 13.94
C ASN A 296 0.47 11.84 13.62
N LYS A 297 1.54 11.53 12.88
CA LYS A 297 2.41 12.55 12.28
C LYS A 297 1.75 13.24 11.09
N MET A 298 1.00 12.50 10.28
CA MET A 298 0.26 13.07 9.16
C MET A 298 -0.95 13.91 9.63
N TYR A 299 -1.59 13.50 10.71
CA TYR A 299 -2.75 14.12 11.35
C TYR A 299 -2.43 14.38 12.83
N PRO A 300 -1.64 15.43 13.16
CA PRO A 300 -1.28 15.71 14.55
C PRO A 300 -2.53 16.06 15.36
N ALA A 301 -2.49 15.81 16.67
CA ALA A 301 -3.60 16.13 17.56
C ALA A 301 -3.94 17.63 17.47
N THR A 302 -5.20 17.95 17.28
CA THR A 302 -5.68 19.33 17.28
C THR A 302 -5.56 19.86 18.71
N GLY A 303 -4.61 20.76 18.95
CA GLY A 303 -4.40 21.38 20.27
C GLY A 303 -2.96 21.37 20.78
N THR A 304 -2.03 20.67 20.14
CA THR A 304 -0.62 20.71 20.51
C THR A 304 0.22 21.68 19.67
N ASP A 305 -0.29 22.13 18.52
CA ASP A 305 0.35 23.14 17.68
C ASP A 305 -0.62 24.29 17.40
N GLY A 306 -0.95 25.01 18.47
CA GLY A 306 -1.70 26.28 18.42
C GLY A 306 -0.89 27.43 17.80
N GLU A 307 0.20 27.18 17.12
CA GLU A 307 0.88 28.15 16.28
C GLU A 307 0.40 27.97 14.84
N THR A 308 -0.48 28.86 14.40
CA THR A 308 -0.60 29.18 12.97
C THR A 308 0.83 29.38 12.47
N PRO A 309 1.32 28.60 11.46
CA PRO A 309 2.69 28.76 10.99
C PRO A 309 2.94 30.23 10.69
N THR A 310 3.83 30.87 11.44
CA THR A 310 4.23 32.25 11.16
C THR A 310 5.16 32.24 9.96
N TYR A 311 4.67 32.74 8.85
CA TYR A 311 5.42 32.84 7.61
C TYR A 311 6.11 34.19 7.52
N THR A 312 7.45 34.17 7.47
CA THR A 312 8.26 35.38 7.35
C THR A 312 8.32 35.84 5.89
N ASN A 313 8.13 37.11 5.64
CA ASN A 313 8.31 37.70 4.32
C ASN A 313 9.77 37.53 3.83
N GLY A 314 9.94 37.35 2.54
CA GLY A 314 11.25 37.17 1.90
C GLY A 314 11.78 35.73 1.86
N LEU A 315 10.96 34.75 2.27
CA LEU A 315 11.34 33.34 2.27
C LEU A 315 10.44 32.49 1.38
N TRP A 316 11.02 31.38 0.92
CA TRP A 316 10.30 30.34 0.21
C TRP A 316 9.76 29.31 1.19
N TYR A 317 8.52 28.91 0.98
CA TYR A 317 7.85 27.88 1.74
C TYR A 317 7.27 26.81 0.81
N THR A 318 7.08 25.62 1.32
CA THR A 318 6.21 24.63 0.70
C THR A 318 4.97 24.53 1.58
N VAL A 319 3.86 25.11 1.10
CA VAL A 319 2.59 25.12 1.82
C VAL A 319 1.60 24.30 1.02
N GLN A 320 1.05 23.25 1.62
CA GLN A 320 0.11 22.34 0.96
C GLN A 320 0.60 21.91 -0.44
N GLY A 321 1.88 21.47 -0.46
CA GLY A 321 2.51 20.96 -1.66
C GLY A 321 2.89 21.99 -2.74
N LEU A 322 2.50 23.26 -2.62
CA LEU A 322 2.90 24.33 -3.54
C LEU A 322 4.09 25.10 -2.99
N ARG A 323 5.17 25.21 -3.80
CA ARG A 323 6.31 26.07 -3.48
C ARG A 323 5.93 27.51 -3.73
N VAL A 324 5.78 28.28 -2.65
CA VAL A 324 5.33 29.68 -2.65
C VAL A 324 6.36 30.59 -1.97
N TYR A 325 6.44 31.83 -2.45
CA TYR A 325 7.26 32.87 -1.85
C TYR A 325 6.37 33.80 -1.04
N ARG A 326 6.76 34.08 0.21
CA ARG A 326 6.04 35.04 1.07
C ARG A 326 6.61 36.45 0.84
N TYR A 327 5.77 37.39 0.38
CA TYR A 327 6.18 38.78 0.18
C TYR A 327 5.00 39.73 0.44
N HIS A 328 5.23 40.75 1.27
CA HIS A 328 4.18 41.68 1.75
C HIS A 328 2.93 40.98 2.27
N ASP A 329 3.09 39.91 3.04
CA ASP A 329 2.01 39.08 3.57
C ASP A 329 1.11 38.42 2.50
N LEU A 330 1.60 38.38 1.27
CA LEU A 330 0.96 37.71 0.15
C LEU A 330 1.77 36.50 -0.28
N TRP A 331 1.13 35.58 -0.98
CA TRP A 331 1.76 34.40 -1.53
C TRP A 331 1.98 34.57 -3.04
N TRP A 332 3.16 34.16 -3.49
CA TRP A 332 3.57 34.29 -4.87
C TRP A 332 4.17 32.99 -5.39
N VAL A 333 3.93 32.67 -6.66
CA VAL A 333 4.58 31.58 -7.38
C VAL A 333 5.30 32.13 -8.62
N LYS A 334 6.34 31.45 -9.09
CA LYS A 334 6.88 31.70 -10.42
C LYS A 334 6.28 30.71 -11.41
N ASP A 335 5.82 31.21 -12.55
CA ASP A 335 5.45 30.38 -13.68
C ASP A 335 6.69 29.84 -14.43
N ASN A 336 6.47 29.06 -15.50
CA ASN A 336 7.54 28.46 -16.28
C ASN A 336 8.38 29.51 -17.06
N ASN A 337 7.86 30.72 -17.24
CA ASN A 337 8.56 31.84 -17.88
C ASN A 337 9.29 32.72 -16.87
N GLY A 338 9.26 32.36 -15.59
CA GLY A 338 9.87 33.11 -14.50
C GLY A 338 9.06 34.33 -14.05
N GLN A 339 7.84 34.47 -14.52
CA GLN A 339 6.93 35.56 -14.11
C GLN A 339 6.32 35.26 -12.76
N TRP A 340 6.22 36.29 -11.91
CA TRP A 340 5.58 36.18 -10.61
C TRP A 340 4.06 36.31 -10.73
N LEU A 341 3.36 35.33 -10.16
CA LEU A 341 1.90 35.29 -10.07
C LEU A 341 1.49 35.23 -8.62
N GLN A 342 0.59 36.13 -8.23
CA GLN A 342 0.02 36.10 -6.89
C GLN A 342 -0.96 34.94 -6.74
N VAL A 343 -0.89 34.25 -5.60
CA VAL A 343 -1.79 33.15 -5.26
C VAL A 343 -2.37 33.36 -3.88
N VAL A 344 -3.55 32.82 -3.66
CA VAL A 344 -4.22 32.79 -2.36
C VAL A 344 -4.58 31.37 -1.96
N TYR A 345 -4.42 31.06 -0.70
CA TYR A 345 -4.82 29.76 -0.13
C TYR A 345 -6.12 29.94 0.62
N ARG A 346 -7.17 29.25 0.20
CA ARG A 346 -8.48 29.22 0.87
C ARG A 346 -9.17 27.90 0.57
N ASP A 347 -10.06 27.46 1.43
CA ASP A 347 -10.83 26.23 1.27
C ASP A 347 -9.95 25.01 0.94
N ASN A 348 -8.76 24.93 1.58
CA ASN A 348 -7.74 23.92 1.36
C ASN A 348 -7.20 23.83 -0.07
N GLN A 349 -7.29 24.91 -0.84
CA GLN A 349 -6.81 24.97 -2.23
C GLN A 349 -6.12 26.30 -2.52
N TRP A 350 -5.20 26.24 -3.50
CA TRP A 350 -4.55 27.43 -4.04
C TRP A 350 -5.33 27.98 -5.25
N TYR A 351 -5.45 29.28 -5.31
CA TYR A 351 -6.07 30.02 -6.41
C TYR A 351 -5.10 31.11 -6.88
N TYR A 352 -5.14 31.48 -8.15
CA TYR A 352 -4.58 32.76 -8.58
C TYR A 352 -5.43 33.89 -8.04
N ALA A 353 -4.76 34.94 -7.55
CA ALA A 353 -5.42 36.13 -6.97
C ALA A 353 -5.98 37.03 -8.05
#